data_e7f109924bee0ad30cbe4ba9594dcb80
#
_entry.id   e7f109924bee0ad30cbe4ba9594dcb80
#
_cell.length_a   1.000
_cell.length_b   1.000
_cell.length_c   1.000
_cell.angle_alpha   90.00
_cell.angle_beta   90.00
_cell.angle_gamma   90.00
#
_symmetry.space_group_name_H-M   'P 1'
#
loop_
_entity.id
_entity.type
_entity.pdbx_description
1 polymer ?
#
loop_
_entity_poly.entity_id
_entity_poly.type
_entity_poly.pdbx_seq_one_letter_code
_entity_poly.pdbx_strand_id
1 'polypeptide(L)'
;KDVTTGDTEKVSVAFGGEIDGGRGHITAYMEHTDTKPILQGEYDISACALRSGASGCGGSSTIPPGRWADFGSLDSMGFTRRDGVVDANGKTPRVDWKLLGNEFVPRDGQAYNYNPTNFFQRPDDRMNAGFFGKYEVSDNAEVYVESSFMKSESNAQIAYSGTFGNIEQIPCYNPLLSAQIHQVICGDYVGMAGSHAPDFATAAAVSYTH
;
A
#
# COMPACT_ATOMS: atom_id res chain seq x y z
N LYS A 1 -3.15 -20.25 -17.97
CA LYS A 1 -3.55 -18.96 -18.56
C LYS A 1 -2.29 -18.33 -19.10
N ASP A 2 -2.24 -18.09 -20.41
CA ASP A 2 -1.08 -17.46 -21.02
C ASP A 2 -0.92 -16.05 -20.44
N VAL A 3 0.31 -15.72 -20.08
CA VAL A 3 0.69 -14.40 -19.57
C VAL A 3 0.71 -13.46 -20.76
N THR A 4 -0.22 -12.53 -20.80
CA THR A 4 -0.32 -11.53 -21.87
C THR A 4 0.11 -10.13 -21.43
N THR A 5 0.61 -10.02 -20.20
CA THR A 5 1.00 -8.75 -19.56
C THR A 5 2.42 -8.84 -19.03
N GLY A 6 3.08 -7.72 -18.89
CA GLY A 6 4.42 -7.64 -18.32
C GLY A 6 5.55 -7.89 -19.31
N ASP A 7 5.29 -7.69 -20.59
CA ASP A 7 6.31 -7.82 -21.65
C ASP A 7 7.51 -6.93 -21.35
N THR A 8 8.69 -7.46 -21.72
CA THR A 8 9.93 -6.70 -21.68
C THR A 8 10.47 -6.59 -23.10
N GLU A 9 10.58 -5.35 -23.57
CA GLU A 9 11.21 -5.05 -24.85
C GLU A 9 12.64 -4.59 -24.61
N LYS A 10 13.56 -5.17 -25.37
CA LYS A 10 14.97 -4.82 -25.28
C LYS A 10 15.54 -4.58 -26.65
N VAL A 11 16.16 -3.43 -26.80
CA VAL A 11 16.90 -3.07 -28.01
C VAL A 11 18.34 -2.76 -27.61
N SER A 12 19.28 -3.37 -28.30
CA SER A 12 20.69 -3.12 -28.05
C SER A 12 21.47 -2.99 -29.35
N VAL A 13 22.46 -2.14 -29.34
CA VAL A 13 23.43 -1.98 -30.39
C VAL A 13 24.82 -1.96 -29.78
N ALA A 14 25.74 -2.67 -30.42
CA ALA A 14 27.14 -2.61 -30.06
C ALA A 14 27.99 -2.55 -31.33
N PHE A 15 29.08 -1.84 -31.27
CA PHE A 15 30.07 -1.78 -32.30
C PHE A 15 31.45 -1.74 -31.67
N GLY A 16 32.40 -2.29 -32.39
CA GLY A 16 33.78 -2.30 -31.95
C GLY A 16 34.70 -2.57 -33.11
N GLY A 17 35.96 -2.25 -32.95
CA GLY A 17 36.94 -2.42 -33.96
C GLY A 17 38.36 -2.15 -33.48
N GLU A 18 39.29 -2.63 -34.27
CA GLU A 18 40.70 -2.34 -34.08
C GLU A 18 41.06 -0.96 -34.67
N ILE A 19 42.00 -0.32 -34.05
CA ILE A 19 42.58 0.95 -34.49
C ILE A 19 44.08 0.81 -34.58
N ASP A 20 44.68 1.59 -35.49
CA ASP A 20 46.12 1.66 -35.66
C ASP A 20 46.79 0.28 -35.89
N GLY A 21 46.22 -0.56 -36.79
CA GLY A 21 46.80 -1.85 -37.17
C GLY A 21 46.81 -2.88 -36.04
N GLY A 22 45.87 -2.80 -35.11
CA GLY A 22 45.75 -3.75 -33.99
C GLY A 22 46.36 -3.24 -32.65
N ARG A 23 46.99 -2.07 -32.67
CA ARG A 23 47.57 -1.48 -31.46
C ARG A 23 46.50 -0.99 -30.47
N GLY A 24 45.29 -0.77 -30.95
CA GLY A 24 44.19 -0.40 -30.08
C GLY A 24 42.88 -1.12 -30.45
N HIS A 25 42.00 -1.16 -29.48
CA HIS A 25 40.65 -1.67 -29.67
C HIS A 25 39.64 -0.79 -28.97
N ILE A 26 38.53 -0.52 -29.65
CA ILE A 26 37.42 0.27 -29.11
C ILE A 26 36.16 -0.57 -29.21
N THR A 27 35.36 -0.55 -28.15
CA THR A 27 34.01 -1.11 -28.14
C THR A 27 33.07 -0.09 -27.48
N ALA A 28 31.93 0.13 -28.10
CA ALA A 28 30.86 0.92 -27.52
C ALA A 28 29.53 0.19 -27.67
N TYR A 29 28.66 0.35 -26.71
CA TYR A 29 27.33 -0.23 -26.75
C TYR A 29 26.29 0.73 -26.18
N MET A 30 25.07 0.53 -26.61
CA MET A 30 23.89 1.17 -26.05
C MET A 30 22.76 0.16 -26.00
N GLU A 31 22.01 0.19 -24.91
CA GLU A 31 20.89 -0.71 -24.67
C GLU A 31 19.74 0.07 -24.07
N HIS A 32 18.54 -0.17 -24.54
CA HIS A 32 17.30 0.31 -23.95
C HIS A 32 16.42 -0.89 -23.62
N THR A 33 15.87 -0.90 -22.41
CA THR A 33 14.96 -1.93 -21.92
C THR A 33 13.73 -1.26 -21.37
N ASP A 34 12.57 -1.62 -21.88
CA ASP A 34 11.25 -1.18 -21.38
C ASP A 34 10.49 -2.40 -20.84
N THR A 35 10.21 -2.40 -19.55
CA THR A 35 9.49 -3.46 -18.86
C THR A 35 8.11 -2.96 -18.46
N LYS A 36 7.06 -3.62 -18.94
CA LYS A 36 5.67 -3.27 -18.61
C LYS A 36 5.29 -3.78 -17.22
N PRO A 37 4.40 -3.07 -16.53
CA PRO A 37 3.93 -3.48 -15.21
C PRO A 37 3.04 -4.72 -15.29
N ILE A 38 3.01 -5.48 -14.19
CA ILE A 38 2.01 -6.50 -13.92
C ILE A 38 1.41 -6.19 -12.55
N LEU A 39 0.10 -6.15 -12.45
CA LEU A 39 -0.58 -6.06 -11.17
C LEU A 39 -0.78 -7.44 -10.55
N GLN A 40 -0.72 -7.54 -9.22
CA GLN A 40 -0.97 -8.80 -8.52
C GLN A 40 -2.38 -9.34 -8.79
N GLY A 41 -3.35 -8.45 -9.04
CA GLY A 41 -4.72 -8.83 -9.38
C GLY A 41 -4.88 -9.58 -10.70
N GLU A 42 -3.87 -9.56 -11.58
CA GLU A 42 -3.91 -10.23 -12.88
C GLU A 42 -3.64 -11.74 -12.79
N TYR A 43 -3.08 -12.20 -11.67
CA TYR A 43 -2.74 -13.60 -11.45
C TYR A 43 -3.40 -14.16 -10.20
N ASP A 44 -4.00 -15.34 -10.32
CA ASP A 44 -4.71 -16.00 -9.23
C ASP A 44 -3.83 -16.23 -8.00
N ILE A 45 -2.54 -16.51 -8.19
CA ILE A 45 -1.59 -16.78 -7.11
C ILE A 45 -1.24 -15.55 -6.28
N SER A 46 -1.40 -14.35 -6.85
CA SER A 46 -1.05 -13.09 -6.18
C SER A 46 -2.24 -12.17 -5.96
N ALA A 47 -3.38 -12.45 -6.59
CA ALA A 47 -4.57 -11.61 -6.47
C ALA A 47 -5.17 -11.55 -5.07
N CYS A 48 -4.81 -12.50 -4.21
CA CYS A 48 -5.40 -12.64 -2.89
C CYS A 48 -4.32 -12.67 -1.80
N ALA A 49 -4.49 -11.83 -0.79
CA ALA A 49 -3.70 -11.90 0.44
C ALA A 49 -4.14 -13.12 1.24
N LEU A 50 -3.46 -14.24 1.09
CA LEU A 50 -3.81 -15.49 1.76
C LEU A 50 -3.61 -15.41 3.28
N ARG A 51 -4.51 -16.04 4.03
CA ARG A 51 -4.40 -16.24 5.47
C ARG A 51 -4.06 -17.69 5.78
N SER A 52 -3.16 -17.90 6.71
CA SER A 52 -2.89 -19.24 7.22
C SER A 52 -4.14 -19.80 7.93
N GLY A 53 -4.60 -20.99 7.50
CA GLY A 53 -5.70 -21.71 8.13
C GLY A 53 -7.10 -21.13 7.89
N ALA A 54 -7.28 -20.19 6.98
CA ALA A 54 -8.60 -19.64 6.64
C ALA A 54 -8.88 -19.74 5.13
N SER A 55 -10.14 -19.91 4.78
CA SER A 55 -10.59 -19.81 3.40
C SER A 55 -10.81 -18.35 3.00
N GLY A 56 -10.48 -18.01 1.76
CA GLY A 56 -10.69 -16.68 1.18
C GLY A 56 -9.52 -15.72 1.37
N CYS A 57 -9.68 -14.54 0.81
CA CYS A 57 -8.68 -13.49 0.89
C CYS A 57 -8.62 -12.86 2.28
N GLY A 58 -7.41 -12.74 2.80
CA GLY A 58 -7.10 -11.89 3.94
C GLY A 58 -6.97 -10.44 3.54
N GLY A 59 -6.11 -9.72 4.26
CA GLY A 59 -5.81 -8.34 3.98
C GLY A 59 -5.86 -7.45 5.21
N SER A 60 -6.06 -6.17 4.98
CA SER A 60 -6.15 -5.18 6.04
C SER A 60 -7.50 -5.24 6.75
N SER A 61 -7.48 -5.08 8.06
CA SER A 61 -8.71 -4.86 8.84
C SER A 61 -9.29 -3.46 8.65
N THR A 62 -8.51 -2.55 8.07
CA THR A 62 -8.95 -1.26 7.60
C THR A 62 -9.59 -1.45 6.24
N ILE A 63 -10.84 -1.07 6.09
CA ILE A 63 -11.63 -1.33 4.88
C ILE A 63 -12.23 -0.04 4.34
N PRO A 64 -12.36 0.10 3.01
CA PRO A 64 -13.18 1.18 2.44
C PRO A 64 -14.68 0.90 2.70
N PRO A 65 -15.52 1.91 2.84
CA PRO A 65 -15.21 3.34 2.93
C PRO A 65 -14.76 3.80 4.32
N GLY A 66 -14.69 2.91 5.28
CA GLY A 66 -14.17 3.18 6.61
C GLY A 66 -14.56 2.10 7.60
N ARG A 67 -13.64 1.79 8.49
CA ARG A 67 -13.87 0.96 9.67
C ARG A 67 -13.88 1.85 10.89
N TRP A 68 -14.88 1.69 11.71
CA TRP A 68 -15.02 2.34 12.99
C TRP A 68 -14.96 1.25 14.06
N ALA A 69 -13.88 1.17 14.75
CA ALA A 69 -13.74 0.23 15.83
C ALA A 69 -13.79 1.02 17.13
N ASP A 70 -14.70 0.62 17.97
CA ASP A 70 -14.32 0.22 19.25
C ASP A 70 -14.36 1.25 20.33
N PHE A 71 -15.55 1.46 20.69
CA PHE A 71 -15.81 2.06 22.00
C PHE A 71 -15.52 1.09 23.15
N GLY A 72 -15.33 -0.22 22.90
CA GLY A 72 -14.98 -1.22 23.90
C GLY A 72 -13.52 -1.19 24.34
N SER A 73 -12.57 -0.81 23.48
CA SER A 73 -11.19 -0.52 23.93
C SER A 73 -11.11 0.76 24.74
N LEU A 74 -12.18 1.55 24.74
CA LEU A 74 -12.30 2.76 25.53
C LEU A 74 -12.60 2.46 27.01
N ASP A 75 -12.85 1.20 27.42
CA ASP A 75 -12.91 0.83 28.82
C ASP A 75 -11.64 1.24 29.57
N SER A 76 -10.49 1.08 28.93
CA SER A 76 -9.22 1.56 29.47
C SER A 76 -9.12 3.08 29.59
N MET A 77 -9.98 3.79 28.85
CA MET A 77 -10.12 5.25 28.88
C MET A 77 -11.33 5.70 29.68
N GLY A 78 -12.07 4.76 30.30
CA GLY A 78 -13.18 5.02 31.20
C GLY A 78 -14.51 5.31 30.51
N PHE A 79 -14.69 4.87 29.27
CA PHE A 79 -15.99 4.99 28.60
C PHE A 79 -16.81 3.71 28.81
N THR A 80 -18.10 3.87 28.99
CA THR A 80 -19.08 2.78 29.13
C THR A 80 -20.28 3.02 28.23
N ARG A 81 -20.96 1.94 27.86
CA ARG A 81 -22.22 2.07 27.12
C ARG A 81 -23.29 2.67 28.02
N ARG A 82 -24.11 3.52 27.45
CA ARG A 82 -25.22 4.18 28.16
C ARG A 82 -26.28 3.18 28.64
N ASP A 83 -26.50 2.10 27.88
CA ASP A 83 -27.43 1.02 28.22
C ASP A 83 -26.89 0.07 29.29
N GLY A 84 -25.63 0.24 29.71
CA GLY A 84 -25.00 -0.58 30.74
C GLY A 84 -24.65 -2.01 30.29
N VAL A 85 -24.73 -2.30 29.00
CA VAL A 85 -24.39 -3.62 28.48
C VAL A 85 -22.91 -3.90 28.67
N VAL A 86 -22.61 -5.01 29.33
CA VAL A 86 -21.24 -5.52 29.54
C VAL A 86 -21.16 -6.98 29.16
N ASP A 87 -19.94 -7.45 28.81
CA ASP A 87 -19.67 -8.85 28.55
C ASP A 87 -19.60 -9.66 29.86
N ALA A 88 -19.33 -10.96 29.74
CA ALA A 88 -19.21 -11.85 30.89
C ALA A 88 -18.10 -11.46 31.89
N ASN A 89 -17.17 -10.58 31.50
CA ASN A 89 -16.09 -10.06 32.32
C ASN A 89 -16.38 -8.65 32.86
N GLY A 90 -17.59 -8.15 32.68
CA GLY A 90 -17.99 -6.83 33.12
C GLY A 90 -17.43 -5.68 32.25
N LYS A 91 -16.97 -5.97 31.04
CA LYS A 91 -16.44 -4.97 30.10
C LYS A 91 -17.43 -4.64 29.02
N THR A 92 -17.38 -3.40 28.55
CA THR A 92 -18.16 -2.97 27.39
C THR A 92 -17.78 -3.80 26.17
N PRO A 93 -18.74 -4.49 25.51
CA PRO A 93 -18.44 -5.31 24.35
C PRO A 93 -17.84 -4.48 23.23
N ARG A 94 -16.84 -5.02 22.59
CA ARG A 94 -16.22 -4.42 21.43
C ARG A 94 -17.19 -4.38 20.26
N VAL A 95 -17.39 -3.21 19.69
CA VAL A 95 -18.20 -3.02 18.50
C VAL A 95 -17.30 -2.65 17.33
N ASP A 96 -17.52 -3.26 16.18
CA ASP A 96 -16.74 -3.09 14.97
C ASP A 96 -17.69 -2.81 13.80
N TRP A 97 -17.67 -1.58 13.37
CA TRP A 97 -18.58 -1.06 12.36
C TRP A 97 -17.87 -0.80 11.04
N LYS A 98 -18.60 -0.90 9.95
CA LYS A 98 -18.24 -0.30 8.66
C LYS A 98 -19.29 0.72 8.26
N LEU A 99 -18.88 1.73 7.53
CA LEU A 99 -19.80 2.69 6.94
C LEU A 99 -20.40 2.10 5.67
N LEU A 100 -21.71 2.12 5.55
CA LEU A 100 -22.45 1.74 4.35
C LEU A 100 -23.43 2.87 3.99
N GLY A 101 -23.10 3.63 2.94
CA GLY A 101 -23.79 4.86 2.68
C GLY A 101 -23.57 5.85 3.84
N ASN A 102 -24.64 6.21 4.52
CA ASN A 102 -24.60 7.10 5.68
C ASN A 102 -25.09 6.41 6.98
N GLU A 103 -24.75 5.13 7.12
CA GLU A 103 -25.12 4.33 8.29
C GLU A 103 -23.97 3.40 8.71
N PHE A 104 -23.89 3.15 10.00
CA PHE A 104 -23.01 2.12 10.55
C PHE A 104 -23.69 0.77 10.50
N VAL A 105 -23.00 -0.21 9.90
CA VAL A 105 -23.42 -1.60 9.92
C VAL A 105 -22.30 -2.47 10.48
N PRO A 106 -22.59 -3.62 11.08
CA PRO A 106 -21.57 -4.55 11.55
C PRO A 106 -20.58 -4.89 10.44
N ARG A 107 -19.28 -4.93 10.77
CA ARG A 107 -18.22 -5.21 9.79
C ARG A 107 -18.12 -6.70 9.43
N ASP A 108 -18.57 -7.61 10.30
CA ASP A 108 -18.57 -9.06 10.09
C ASP A 108 -17.19 -9.65 9.72
N GLY A 109 -16.13 -9.08 10.31
CA GLY A 109 -14.78 -9.56 10.08
C GLY A 109 -14.21 -9.33 8.68
N GLN A 110 -14.89 -8.56 7.82
CA GLN A 110 -14.40 -8.24 6.48
C GLN A 110 -12.98 -7.65 6.51
N ALA A 111 -12.19 -8.06 5.54
CA ALA A 111 -10.86 -7.53 5.31
C ALA A 111 -10.77 -6.92 3.90
N TYR A 112 -9.96 -5.89 3.78
CA TYR A 112 -9.64 -5.30 2.48
C TYR A 112 -8.48 -6.05 1.85
N ASN A 113 -8.75 -6.71 0.73
CA ASN A 113 -7.70 -7.34 -0.06
C ASN A 113 -6.94 -6.27 -0.85
N TYR A 114 -5.74 -5.93 -0.39
CA TYR A 114 -4.91 -4.89 -1.00
C TYR A 114 -4.04 -5.40 -2.15
N ASN A 115 -3.94 -6.72 -2.34
CA ASN A 115 -3.05 -7.31 -3.34
C ASN A 115 -3.36 -6.85 -4.77
N PRO A 116 -4.62 -6.80 -5.24
CA PRO A 116 -4.91 -6.54 -6.64
C PRO A 116 -4.29 -5.26 -7.20
N THR A 117 -4.09 -4.26 -6.36
CA THR A 117 -3.55 -2.95 -6.76
C THR A 117 -2.04 -2.83 -6.61
N ASN A 118 -1.38 -3.80 -6.00
CA ASN A 118 0.06 -3.84 -5.88
C ASN A 118 0.70 -4.33 -7.18
N PHE A 119 1.91 -3.86 -7.48
CA PHE A 119 2.68 -4.46 -8.57
C PHE A 119 3.22 -5.84 -8.17
N PHE A 120 2.99 -6.82 -9.05
CA PHE A 120 3.73 -8.08 -9.09
C PHE A 120 5.08 -7.87 -9.79
N GLN A 121 5.05 -7.15 -10.93
CA GLN A 121 6.21 -6.68 -11.65
C GLN A 121 6.11 -5.16 -11.80
N ARG A 122 7.12 -4.44 -11.36
CA ARG A 122 7.17 -2.99 -11.53
C ARG A 122 7.57 -2.62 -12.94
N PRO A 123 7.03 -1.55 -13.51
CA PRO A 123 7.54 -0.99 -14.76
C PRO A 123 8.96 -0.47 -14.55
N ASP A 124 9.80 -0.65 -15.55
CA ASP A 124 11.16 -0.16 -15.54
C ASP A 124 11.56 0.28 -16.96
N ASP A 125 11.90 1.53 -17.12
CA ASP A 125 12.50 2.07 -18.33
C ASP A 125 13.98 2.30 -18.05
N ARG A 126 14.83 1.55 -18.73
CA ARG A 126 16.26 1.55 -18.47
C ARG A 126 17.07 1.78 -19.73
N MET A 127 17.99 2.71 -19.64
CA MET A 127 18.98 2.98 -20.66
C MET A 127 20.38 2.74 -20.12
N ASN A 128 21.14 1.90 -20.80
CA ASN A 128 22.55 1.64 -20.51
C ASN A 128 23.39 2.03 -21.72
N ALA A 129 24.55 2.62 -21.48
CA ALA A 129 25.54 2.86 -22.50
C ALA A 129 26.93 2.66 -21.92
N GLY A 130 27.83 2.18 -22.73
CA GLY A 130 29.21 1.98 -22.29
C GLY A 130 30.19 2.08 -23.41
N PHE A 131 31.41 2.41 -23.04
CA PHE A 131 32.54 2.53 -23.92
C PHE A 131 33.74 1.91 -23.25
N PHE A 132 34.46 1.08 -24.00
CA PHE A 132 35.73 0.45 -23.62
C PHE A 132 36.74 0.76 -24.69
N GLY A 133 37.91 1.19 -24.27
CA GLY A 133 39.02 1.43 -25.16
C GLY A 133 40.31 0.98 -24.54
N LYS A 134 41.19 0.39 -25.35
CA LYS A 134 42.58 0.11 -24.98
C LYS A 134 43.51 0.48 -26.10
N TYR A 135 44.70 0.87 -25.79
CA TYR A 135 45.70 1.27 -26.74
C TYR A 135 47.13 1.01 -26.23
N GLU A 136 47.91 0.28 -27.02
CA GLU A 136 49.34 0.06 -26.76
C GLU A 136 50.15 1.27 -27.19
N VAL A 137 50.58 2.03 -26.21
CA VAL A 137 51.37 3.25 -26.43
C VAL A 137 52.80 2.87 -26.83
N SER A 138 53.32 1.78 -26.27
CA SER A 138 54.62 1.18 -26.58
C SER A 138 54.60 -0.29 -26.22
N ASP A 139 55.66 -1.05 -26.60
CA ASP A 139 55.81 -2.48 -26.32
C ASP A 139 55.67 -2.83 -24.83
N ASN A 140 55.83 -1.87 -23.93
CA ASN A 140 55.79 -2.06 -22.48
C ASN A 140 54.71 -1.23 -21.79
N ALA A 141 53.85 -0.54 -22.52
CA ALA A 141 52.81 0.33 -21.94
C ALA A 141 51.50 0.28 -22.73
N GLU A 142 50.46 -0.10 -22.04
CA GLU A 142 49.08 -0.06 -22.53
C GLU A 142 48.27 0.93 -21.67
N VAL A 143 47.42 1.69 -22.28
CA VAL A 143 46.40 2.53 -21.60
C VAL A 143 45.02 2.00 -21.92
N TYR A 144 44.14 2.06 -20.96
CA TYR A 144 42.75 1.68 -21.15
C TYR A 144 41.81 2.72 -20.56
N VAL A 145 40.61 2.76 -21.08
CA VAL A 145 39.51 3.59 -20.58
C VAL A 145 38.23 2.76 -20.56
N GLU A 146 37.52 2.85 -19.47
CA GLU A 146 36.18 2.32 -19.32
C GLU A 146 35.25 3.42 -18.88
N SER A 147 34.10 3.52 -19.52
CA SER A 147 33.03 4.45 -19.13
C SER A 147 31.70 3.75 -19.27
N SER A 148 30.84 3.95 -18.27
CA SER A 148 29.47 3.44 -18.31
C SER A 148 28.50 4.50 -17.83
N PHE A 149 27.34 4.49 -18.42
CA PHE A 149 26.20 5.32 -18.04
C PHE A 149 24.96 4.45 -17.91
N MET A 150 24.19 4.67 -16.86
CA MET A 150 22.90 4.02 -16.67
C MET A 150 21.88 5.06 -16.20
N LYS A 151 20.71 5.06 -16.86
CA LYS A 151 19.51 5.75 -16.40
C LYS A 151 18.42 4.71 -16.23
N SER A 152 17.75 4.69 -15.07
CA SER A 152 16.61 3.81 -14.82
C SER A 152 15.51 4.62 -14.18
N GLU A 153 14.31 4.50 -14.72
CA GLU A 153 13.08 5.10 -14.20
C GLU A 153 12.10 3.98 -13.90
N SER A 154 11.71 3.85 -12.62
CA SER A 154 10.77 2.83 -12.18
C SER A 154 9.70 3.48 -11.31
N ASN A 155 8.45 3.09 -11.55
CA ASN A 155 7.33 3.50 -10.72
C ASN A 155 7.03 2.40 -9.69
N ALA A 156 6.79 2.82 -8.45
CA ALA A 156 6.29 1.94 -7.40
C ALA A 156 4.84 2.28 -7.08
N GLN A 157 4.02 1.25 -6.98
CA GLN A 157 2.62 1.38 -6.59
C GLN A 157 2.33 0.35 -5.52
N ILE A 158 1.70 0.80 -4.46
CA ILE A 158 1.10 -0.04 -3.42
C ILE A 158 -0.39 0.28 -3.35
N ALA A 159 -1.13 -0.56 -2.65
CA ALA A 159 -2.52 -0.27 -2.35
C ALA A 159 -2.69 1.08 -1.64
N TYR A 160 -3.89 1.62 -1.72
CA TYR A 160 -4.22 2.90 -1.10
C TYR A 160 -3.80 2.95 0.36
N SER A 161 -3.22 4.08 0.75
CA SER A 161 -2.87 4.33 2.14
C SER A 161 -4.12 4.55 2.97
N GLY A 162 -4.11 4.06 4.20
CA GLY A 162 -5.19 4.26 5.16
C GLY A 162 -4.74 5.12 6.33
N THR A 163 -5.70 5.72 6.99
CA THR A 163 -5.49 6.28 8.33
C THR A 163 -5.72 5.16 9.34
N PHE A 164 -4.64 4.75 10.02
CA PHE A 164 -4.67 3.58 10.89
C PHE A 164 -4.69 3.99 12.37
N GLY A 165 -5.74 3.58 13.08
CA GLY A 165 -5.79 3.70 14.53
C GLY A 165 -5.86 5.13 15.05
N ASN A 166 -6.27 6.10 14.25
CA ASN A 166 -6.50 7.45 14.73
C ASN A 166 -7.73 7.49 15.62
N ILE A 167 -7.61 8.26 16.68
CA ILE A 167 -8.73 8.60 17.54
C ILE A 167 -9.24 9.95 17.05
N GLU A 168 -10.47 9.94 16.52
CA GLU A 168 -11.11 11.14 16.01
C GLU A 168 -12.15 11.66 17.00
N GLN A 169 -12.24 12.97 17.14
CA GLN A 169 -13.32 13.63 17.89
C GLN A 169 -14.36 14.12 16.91
N ILE A 170 -15.58 13.63 17.05
CA ILE A 170 -16.70 14.00 16.20
C ILE A 170 -17.69 14.82 17.03
N PRO A 171 -17.96 16.07 16.64
CA PRO A 171 -18.98 16.87 17.33
C PRO A 171 -20.35 16.22 17.18
N CYS A 172 -21.04 15.98 18.29
CA CYS A 172 -22.38 15.37 18.26
C CYS A 172 -23.44 16.28 17.63
N TYR A 173 -23.18 17.58 17.55
CA TYR A 173 -24.04 18.54 16.84
C TYR A 173 -23.74 18.64 15.33
N ASN A 174 -22.87 17.80 14.79
CA ASN A 174 -22.53 17.81 13.36
C ASN A 174 -23.77 17.43 12.53
N PRO A 175 -24.26 18.33 11.68
CA PRO A 175 -25.49 18.11 10.92
C PRO A 175 -25.34 17.03 9.80
N LEU A 176 -24.13 16.58 9.53
CA LEU A 176 -23.84 15.54 8.54
C LEU A 176 -24.01 14.13 9.10
N LEU A 177 -24.14 13.98 10.42
CA LEU A 177 -24.39 12.68 11.04
C LEU A 177 -25.83 12.23 10.75
N SER A 178 -25.99 11.01 10.27
CA SER A 178 -27.33 10.40 10.26
C SER A 178 -27.84 10.18 11.69
N ALA A 179 -29.15 10.06 11.84
CA ALA A 179 -29.74 9.78 13.16
C ALA A 179 -29.17 8.49 13.77
N GLN A 180 -28.91 7.49 12.94
CA GLN A 180 -28.34 6.20 13.38
C GLN A 180 -26.89 6.36 13.83
N ILE A 181 -26.05 7.04 13.05
CA ILE A 181 -24.65 7.30 13.44
C ILE A 181 -24.60 8.15 14.71
N HIS A 182 -25.42 9.21 14.77
CA HIS A 182 -25.52 10.04 15.97
C HIS A 182 -25.91 9.21 17.19
N GLN A 183 -26.90 8.32 17.08
CA GLN A 183 -27.31 7.45 18.17
C GLN A 183 -26.15 6.55 18.62
N VAL A 184 -25.44 5.93 17.69
CA VAL A 184 -24.32 5.02 18.00
C VAL A 184 -23.19 5.74 18.71
N ILE A 185 -22.71 6.87 18.15
CA ILE A 185 -21.51 7.53 18.69
C ILE A 185 -21.79 8.52 19.81
N CYS A 186 -22.96 9.14 19.83
CA CYS A 186 -23.32 10.17 20.80
C CYS A 186 -24.39 9.72 21.79
N GLY A 187 -25.17 8.72 21.45
CA GLY A 187 -26.29 8.21 22.23
C GLY A 187 -26.00 7.00 23.09
N ASP A 188 -25.23 6.05 22.55
CA ASP A 188 -25.02 4.73 23.19
C ASP A 188 -23.84 4.70 24.18
N TYR A 189 -22.92 5.65 24.07
CA TYR A 189 -21.73 5.70 24.92
C TYR A 189 -21.66 6.98 25.75
N VAL A 190 -21.22 6.82 26.98
CA VAL A 190 -20.94 7.93 27.89
C VAL A 190 -19.51 7.84 28.37
N GLY A 191 -18.86 8.97 28.53
CA GLY A 191 -17.54 9.05 29.11
C GLY A 191 -17.50 8.73 30.59
N MET A 192 -16.33 8.79 31.21
CA MET A 192 -16.10 8.51 32.62
C MET A 192 -17.17 9.11 33.53
N ALA A 193 -17.43 8.46 34.64
CA ALA A 193 -18.41 8.87 35.63
C ALA A 193 -18.28 10.38 35.96
N GLY A 194 -19.32 11.15 35.63
CA GLY A 194 -19.37 12.59 35.83
C GLY A 194 -19.04 13.47 34.60
N SER A 195 -18.47 12.90 33.52
CA SER A 195 -18.39 13.60 32.26
C SER A 195 -19.50 13.12 31.34
N HIS A 196 -20.56 13.91 31.23
CA HIS A 196 -21.36 13.80 30.01
C HIS A 196 -20.39 14.12 28.89
N ALA A 197 -20.33 13.30 27.83
CA ALA A 197 -19.72 13.73 26.59
C ALA A 197 -20.71 14.71 25.95
N PRO A 198 -20.65 16.00 26.28
CA PRO A 198 -21.80 16.86 25.98
C PRO A 198 -21.83 17.21 24.50
N ASP A 199 -20.66 17.34 23.85
CA ASP A 199 -20.61 17.92 22.53
C ASP A 199 -19.74 17.11 21.56
N PHE A 200 -18.93 16.14 22.04
CA PHE A 200 -18.02 15.37 21.21
C PHE A 200 -18.09 13.89 21.55
N ALA A 201 -18.22 13.07 20.51
CA ALA A 201 -17.93 11.65 20.58
C ALA A 201 -16.49 11.43 20.18
N THR A 202 -15.78 10.63 20.96
CA THR A 202 -14.44 10.17 20.60
C THR A 202 -14.58 8.80 19.99
N ALA A 203 -14.28 8.66 18.72
CA ALA A 203 -14.32 7.41 18.00
C ALA A 203 -12.94 7.06 17.46
N ALA A 204 -12.55 5.81 17.59
CA ALA A 204 -11.39 5.30 16.86
C ALA A 204 -11.80 5.08 15.40
N ALA A 205 -11.54 6.05 14.57
CA ALA A 205 -11.77 5.95 13.14
C ALA A 205 -10.57 5.33 12.44
N VAL A 206 -10.82 4.39 11.57
CA VAL A 206 -9.83 3.88 10.66
C VAL A 206 -10.42 4.03 9.26
N SER A 207 -10.01 5.10 8.59
CA SER A 207 -10.51 5.47 7.27
C SER A 207 -9.43 5.28 6.22
N TYR A 208 -9.83 4.87 5.02
CA TYR A 208 -9.01 5.03 3.83
C TYR A 208 -9.29 6.40 3.23
N THR A 209 -8.26 7.23 3.14
CA THR A 209 -8.31 8.46 2.34
C THR A 209 -7.84 8.14 0.93
N HIS A 210 -8.64 8.52 -0.04
CA HIS A 210 -8.29 8.49 -1.46
C HIS A 210 -7.51 9.73 -1.84
#